data_c244b3cdbbc8a3d4333c43658f79556a
#
_entry.id   c244b3cdbbc8a3d4333c43658f79556a
#
_cell.length_a   1.000
_cell.length_b   1.000
_cell.length_c   1.000
_cell.angle_alpha   90.00
_cell.angle_beta   90.00
_cell.angle_gamma   90.00
#
_symmetry.space_group_name_H-M   'P 1'
#
loop_
_entity.id
_entity.type
_entity.pdbx_description
1 polymer ?
#
loop_
_entity_poly.entity_id
_entity_poly.type
_entity_poly.pdbx_seq_one_letter_code
_entity_poly.pdbx_strand_id
1 'polypeptide(L)' 'MENLVWVIYDIVNDKTRTKVAKACKNKGLYRVQKSAFLGTLNRNQIDELKIMCEDIIN' A
#
# COMPACT_ATOMS: atom_id res chain seq x y z
N MET A 1 9.99 11.73 11.19
CA MET A 1 8.81 11.46 12.03
C MET A 1 7.87 10.54 11.28
N GLU A 2 7.42 9.47 11.90
CA GLU A 2 6.54 8.53 11.26
C GLU A 2 5.08 8.94 11.41
N ASN A 3 4.30 8.66 10.38
CA ASN A 3 2.88 8.96 10.33
C ASN A 3 2.06 7.69 10.25
N LEU A 4 0.90 7.68 10.89
CA LEU A 4 -0.06 6.60 10.73
C LEU A 4 -0.66 6.69 9.32
N VAL A 5 -0.58 5.60 8.59
CA VAL A 5 -0.99 5.56 7.19
C VAL A 5 -2.02 4.44 6.98
N TRP A 6 -3.10 4.78 6.32
CA TRP A 6 -4.08 3.83 5.82
C TRP A 6 -3.93 3.74 4.31
N VAL A 7 -3.90 2.53 3.79
CA VAL A 7 -3.95 2.28 2.36
C VAL A 7 -5.21 1.48 2.08
N ILE A 8 -6.17 2.11 1.43
CA ILE A 8 -7.46 1.51 1.11
C ILE A 8 -7.59 1.54 -0.40
N TYR A 9 -7.92 0.40 -0.98
CA TYR A 9 -8.05 0.29 -2.43
C TYR A 9 -9.24 -0.57 -2.81
N ASP A 10 -9.79 -0.30 -4.00
CA ASP A 10 -10.90 -1.04 -4.57
C ASP A 10 -10.51 -1.45 -5.98
N ILE A 11 -9.75 -2.54 -6.08
CA ILE A 11 -9.20 -3.04 -7.34
C ILE A 11 -9.82 -4.38 -7.64
N VAL A 12 -10.47 -4.48 -8.79
CA VAL A 12 -11.17 -5.70 -9.23
C VAL A 12 -10.17 -6.74 -9.78
N ASN A 13 -9.14 -6.28 -10.48
CA ASN A 13 -8.16 -7.16 -11.10
C ASN A 13 -7.31 -7.85 -10.03
N ASP A 14 -7.34 -9.18 -9.99
CA ASP A 14 -6.65 -9.97 -8.98
C ASP A 14 -5.13 -9.78 -9.01
N LYS A 15 -4.54 -9.72 -10.19
CA LYS A 15 -3.08 -9.54 -10.31
C LYS A 15 -2.64 -8.18 -9.79
N THR A 16 -3.35 -7.14 -10.17
CA THR A 16 -3.07 -5.78 -9.71
C THR A 16 -3.26 -5.67 -8.19
N ARG A 17 -4.36 -6.22 -7.68
CA ARG A 17 -4.65 -6.23 -6.25
C ARG A 17 -3.55 -6.94 -5.46
N THR A 18 -3.08 -8.08 -5.96
CA THR A 18 -2.00 -8.83 -5.31
C THR A 18 -0.71 -8.03 -5.28
N LYS A 19 -0.38 -7.32 -6.36
CA LYS A 19 0.82 -6.49 -6.42
C LYS A 19 0.76 -5.33 -5.44
N VAL A 20 -0.40 -4.68 -5.31
CA VAL A 20 -0.59 -3.60 -4.33
C VAL A 20 -0.44 -4.13 -2.91
N ALA A 21 -1.04 -5.28 -2.61
CA ALA A 21 -0.92 -5.91 -1.31
C ALA A 21 0.54 -6.23 -0.97
N LYS A 22 1.27 -6.76 -1.95
CA LYS A 22 2.69 -7.08 -1.78
C LYS A 22 3.52 -5.82 -1.51
N ALA A 23 3.25 -4.74 -2.24
CA ALA A 23 3.92 -3.46 -2.02
C ALA A 23 3.69 -2.94 -0.61
N CYS A 24 2.45 -3.01 -0.11
CA CYS A 24 2.11 -2.59 1.23
C CYS A 24 2.84 -3.44 2.29
N LYS A 25 2.88 -4.75 2.11
CA LYS A 25 3.58 -5.65 3.02
C LYS A 25 5.08 -5.36 3.04
N ASN A 26 5.67 -5.08 1.89
CA ASN A 26 7.09 -4.77 1.78
C ASN A 26 7.46 -3.48 2.52
N LYS A 27 6.51 -2.58 2.70
CA LYS A 27 6.70 -1.36 3.48
C LYS A 27 6.42 -1.56 4.97
N GLY A 28 6.08 -2.77 5.40
CA GLY A 28 5.83 -3.06 6.80
C GLY A 28 4.44 -2.74 7.29
N LEU A 29 3.49 -2.57 6.37
CA LEU A 29 2.09 -2.33 6.75
C LEU A 29 1.39 -3.65 7.06
N TYR A 30 0.38 -3.59 7.90
CA TYR A 30 -0.42 -4.74 8.30
C TYR A 30 -1.75 -4.74 7.55
N ARG A 31 -2.14 -5.92 7.05
CA ARG A 31 -3.45 -6.08 6.45
C ARG A 31 -4.51 -6.13 7.55
N VAL A 32 -5.41 -5.17 7.55
CA VAL A 32 -6.52 -5.10 8.52
C VAL A 32 -7.83 -5.54 7.92
N GLN A 33 -7.96 -5.44 6.60
CA GLN A 33 -9.10 -5.96 5.84
C GLN A 33 -8.59 -6.42 4.48
N LYS A 34 -9.45 -7.06 3.70
CA LYS A 34 -9.09 -7.61 2.40
C LYS A 34 -8.42 -6.58 1.49
N SER A 35 -8.87 -5.34 1.52
CA SER A 35 -8.37 -4.26 0.67
C SER A 35 -7.91 -3.06 1.49
N ALA A 36 -7.42 -3.29 2.71
CA ALA A 36 -6.95 -2.20 3.56
C ALA A 36 -5.73 -2.62 4.36
N PHE A 37 -4.75 -1.75 4.37
CA PHE A 37 -3.52 -1.89 5.15
C PHE A 37 -3.34 -0.70 6.06
N LEU A 38 -2.71 -0.92 7.20
CA LEU A 38 -2.47 0.09 8.21
C LEU A 38 -1.07 -0.07 8.78
N GLY A 39 -0.42 1.03 9.04
CA GLY A 39 0.89 1.03 9.68
C GLY A 39 1.48 2.42 9.75
N THR A 40 2.73 2.50 10.20
CA THR A 40 3.43 3.77 10.30
C THR A 40 4.54 3.83 9.27
N LEU A 41 4.61 4.93 8.55
CA LEU A 41 5.64 5.18 7.54
C LEU A 41 6.16 6.60 7.68
N ASN A 42 7.43 6.81 7.35
CA ASN A 42 7.95 8.16 7.21
C ASN A 42 7.56 8.71 5.83
N ARG A 43 7.82 10.01 5.62
CA ARG A 43 7.40 10.68 4.40
C ARG A 43 8.00 10.06 3.14
N ASN A 44 9.27 9.68 3.18
CA ASN A 44 9.94 9.06 2.04
C ASN A 44 9.30 7.73 1.68
N GLN A 45 8.95 6.93 2.68
CA GLN A 45 8.29 5.64 2.48
C GLN A 45 6.89 5.82 1.89
N ILE A 46 6.16 6.84 2.35
CA ILE A 46 4.84 7.17 1.79
C ILE A 46 4.95 7.52 0.32
N ASP A 47 5.90 8.37 -0.04
CA ASP A 47 6.11 8.78 -1.41
C ASP A 47 6.52 7.60 -2.30
N GLU A 48 7.40 6.74 -1.82
CA GLU A 48 7.79 5.53 -2.53
C GLU A 48 6.61 4.61 -2.76
N LEU A 49 5.78 4.42 -1.75
CA LEU A 49 4.60 3.56 -1.86
C LEU A 49 3.60 4.11 -2.87
N LYS A 50 3.40 5.43 -2.89
CA LYS A 50 2.54 6.07 -3.88
C LYS A 50 3.02 5.81 -5.30
N ILE A 51 4.32 5.97 -5.53
CA ILE A 51 4.92 5.74 -6.85
C ILE A 51 4.75 4.27 -7.25
N MET A 52 5.01 3.34 -6.34
CA MET A 52 4.84 1.92 -6.59
C MET A 52 3.40 1.58 -6.96
N CYS A 53 2.43 2.12 -6.22
CA CYS A 53 1.02 1.87 -6.49
C CYS A 53 0.59 2.45 -7.83
N GLU A 54 1.05 3.66 -8.18
CA GLU A 54 0.77 4.28 -9.46
C GLU A 54 1.30 3.44 -10.62
N ASP A 55 2.53 2.93 -10.50
CA ASP A 55 3.11 2.06 -11.51
C ASP A 55 2.33 0.75 -11.68
N ILE A 56 1.85 0.20 -10.59
CA ILE A 56 1.08 -1.05 -10.62
C ILE A 56 -0.29 -0.82 -11.29
N ILE A 57 -0.94 0.28 -10.97
CA ILE A 57 -2.30 0.58 -11.46
C ILE A 57 -2.26 1.06 -12.91
N ASN A 58 -1.25 1.80 -13.28
CA ASN A 58 -1.09 2.28 -14.64
C ASN A 58 -0.31 1.27 -15.49
#